data_87a7c35da6c7433a4a9eaa3bb4c30c3f
#
_entry.id   87a7c35da6c7433a4a9eaa3bb4c30c3f
#
_cell.length_a   1.000
_cell.length_b   1.000
_cell.length_c   1.000
_cell.angle_alpha   90.00
_cell.angle_beta   90.00
_cell.angle_gamma   90.00
#
_symmetry.space_group_name_H-M   'P 1'
#
loop_
_entity.id
_entity.type
_entity.pdbx_description
1 polymer ?
#
loop_
_entity_poly.entity_id
_entity_poly.type
_entity_poly.pdbx_seq_one_letter_code
_entity_poly.pdbx_strand_id
1 'polypeptide(L)'
;MSIEKIIPVDKELVNIFGVNDQNLKYLKDKFKKIKINVKGNVVYISGDNGQTTDIMKILDEMLSMAERGEIIEIEDLKLMSNIESKDISNISSSNNISIIGSKAIKVKNVTQFKYIETIENSTITFGIGPAGTGKTFLAVASAVKMYTCLLYTSDAADDNVG
;
A
#
# COMPACT_ATOMS: atom_id res chain seq x y z
N MET A 1 -19.06 -1.75 -19.16
CA MET A 1 -17.75 -1.91 -19.86
C MET A 1 -17.11 -3.20 -19.39
N SER A 2 -16.42 -3.92 -20.27
CA SER A 2 -15.64 -5.11 -19.89
C SER A 2 -14.16 -4.80 -20.14
N ILE A 3 -13.32 -5.05 -19.15
CA ILE A 3 -11.88 -4.82 -19.23
C ILE A 3 -11.19 -6.15 -18.90
N GLU A 4 -10.11 -6.43 -19.61
CA GLU A 4 -9.26 -7.58 -19.37
C GLU A 4 -7.91 -7.11 -18.86
N LYS A 5 -7.41 -7.71 -17.77
CA LYS A 5 -6.07 -7.50 -17.24
C LYS A 5 -5.30 -8.81 -17.30
N ILE A 6 -4.18 -8.78 -18.00
CA ILE A 6 -3.27 -9.92 -18.08
C ILE A 6 -2.29 -9.85 -16.91
N ILE A 7 -2.19 -10.94 -16.15
CA ILE A 7 -1.16 -11.13 -15.13
C ILE A 7 0.04 -11.80 -15.80
N PRO A 8 1.27 -11.30 -15.61
CA PRO A 8 2.47 -11.93 -16.16
C PRO A 8 2.57 -13.41 -15.76
N VAL A 9 2.98 -14.27 -16.71
CA VAL A 9 3.01 -15.72 -16.54
C VAL A 9 4.02 -16.17 -15.48
N ASP A 10 5.03 -15.37 -15.22
CA ASP A 10 6.08 -15.59 -14.21
C ASP A 10 5.59 -15.35 -12.77
N LYS A 11 4.37 -14.83 -12.59
CA LYS A 11 3.79 -14.57 -11.26
C LYS A 11 2.81 -15.68 -10.89
N GLU A 12 3.05 -16.28 -9.73
CA GLU A 12 2.10 -17.23 -9.17
C GLU A 12 0.84 -16.46 -8.71
N LEU A 13 -0.33 -16.89 -9.17
CA LEU A 13 -1.62 -16.28 -8.80
C LEU A 13 -1.84 -16.27 -7.27
N VAL A 14 -1.26 -17.25 -6.57
CA VAL A 14 -1.29 -17.33 -5.10
C VAL A 14 -0.60 -16.13 -4.44
N ASN A 15 0.46 -15.58 -5.04
CA ASN A 15 1.14 -14.42 -4.51
C ASN A 15 0.30 -13.14 -4.63
N ILE A 16 -0.62 -13.10 -5.59
CA ILE A 16 -1.51 -11.96 -5.84
C ILE A 16 -2.83 -12.15 -5.09
N PHE A 17 -3.49 -13.30 -5.29
CA PHE A 17 -4.82 -13.54 -4.74
C PHE A 17 -4.84 -14.17 -3.36
N GLY A 18 -3.67 -14.53 -2.82
CA GLY A 18 -3.53 -15.16 -1.51
C GLY A 18 -3.96 -16.62 -1.48
N VAL A 19 -3.73 -17.27 -0.33
CA VAL A 19 -4.13 -18.66 -0.12
C VAL A 19 -5.66 -18.77 -0.20
N ASN A 20 -6.16 -19.76 -0.96
CA ASN A 20 -7.60 -19.98 -1.20
C ASN A 20 -8.31 -18.75 -1.81
N ASP A 21 -7.62 -17.94 -2.62
CA ASP A 21 -8.16 -16.75 -3.27
C ASP A 21 -8.78 -15.72 -2.30
N GLN A 22 -8.26 -15.62 -1.09
CA GLN A 22 -8.83 -14.75 -0.04
C GLN A 22 -8.89 -13.28 -0.47
N ASN A 23 -7.86 -12.79 -1.18
CA ASN A 23 -7.80 -11.43 -1.69
C ASN A 23 -8.84 -11.21 -2.80
N LEU A 24 -8.98 -12.18 -3.70
CA LEU A 24 -10.00 -12.14 -4.76
C LEU A 24 -11.43 -12.16 -4.18
N LYS A 25 -11.68 -12.98 -3.17
CA LYS A 25 -12.97 -13.01 -2.45
C LYS A 25 -13.27 -11.67 -1.82
N TYR A 26 -12.30 -11.07 -1.13
CA TYR A 26 -12.46 -9.74 -0.55
C TYR A 26 -12.85 -8.69 -1.61
N LEU A 27 -12.16 -8.65 -2.76
CA LEU A 27 -12.49 -7.71 -3.84
C LEU A 27 -13.90 -7.94 -4.38
N LYS A 28 -14.35 -9.19 -4.59
CA LYS A 28 -15.70 -9.52 -5.02
C LYS A 28 -16.77 -9.08 -4.00
N ASP A 29 -16.49 -9.25 -2.71
CA ASP A 29 -17.43 -8.86 -1.65
C ASP A 29 -17.51 -7.33 -1.48
N LYS A 30 -16.40 -6.65 -1.65
CA LYS A 30 -16.34 -5.18 -1.57
C LYS A 30 -17.02 -4.51 -2.75
N PHE A 31 -16.80 -5.02 -3.97
CA PHE A 31 -17.28 -4.45 -5.23
C PHE A 31 -18.44 -5.27 -5.83
N LYS A 32 -19.54 -5.39 -5.10
CA LYS A 32 -20.70 -6.24 -5.48
C LYS A 32 -21.32 -5.94 -6.84
N LYS A 33 -21.17 -4.72 -7.36
CA LYS A 33 -21.70 -4.29 -8.66
C LYS A 33 -20.77 -4.66 -9.84
N ILE A 34 -19.61 -5.26 -9.54
CA ILE A 34 -18.62 -5.66 -10.53
C ILE A 34 -18.46 -7.17 -10.53
N LYS A 35 -18.40 -7.74 -11.72
CA LYS A 35 -18.06 -9.16 -11.90
C LYS A 35 -16.56 -9.28 -12.14
N ILE A 36 -15.86 -10.00 -11.27
CA ILE A 36 -14.44 -10.31 -11.40
C ILE A 36 -14.31 -11.82 -11.61
N ASN A 37 -13.75 -12.22 -12.73
CA ASN A 37 -13.49 -13.62 -13.07
C ASN A 37 -12.01 -13.78 -13.41
N VAL A 38 -11.41 -14.89 -12.99
CA VAL A 38 -10.03 -15.23 -13.31
C VAL A 38 -10.03 -16.51 -14.13
N LYS A 39 -9.38 -16.48 -15.30
CA LYS A 39 -9.21 -17.65 -16.18
C LYS A 39 -7.74 -17.73 -16.59
N GLY A 40 -7.05 -18.75 -16.11
CA GLY A 40 -5.59 -18.81 -16.26
C GLY A 40 -4.96 -17.57 -15.65
N ASN A 41 -4.14 -16.85 -16.40
CA ASN A 41 -3.49 -15.62 -16.01
C ASN A 41 -4.21 -14.33 -16.45
N VAL A 42 -5.49 -14.42 -16.84
CA VAL A 42 -6.29 -13.26 -17.26
C VAL A 42 -7.39 -12.98 -16.23
N VAL A 43 -7.46 -11.74 -15.78
CA VAL A 43 -8.54 -11.23 -14.93
C VAL A 43 -9.53 -10.46 -15.80
N TYR A 44 -10.75 -10.91 -15.82
CA TYR A 44 -11.88 -10.29 -16.51
C TYR A 44 -12.69 -9.46 -15.53
N ILE A 45 -12.83 -8.18 -15.81
CA ILE A 45 -13.58 -7.24 -14.98
C ILE A 45 -14.70 -6.65 -15.82
N SER A 46 -15.93 -6.75 -15.34
CA SER A 46 -17.10 -6.18 -16.03
C SER A 46 -18.06 -5.54 -15.05
N GLY A 47 -18.52 -4.34 -15.37
CA GLY A 47 -19.45 -3.58 -14.54
C GLY A 47 -19.44 -2.08 -14.82
N ASP A 48 -19.75 -1.29 -13.80
CA ASP A 48 -19.78 0.16 -13.87
C ASP A 48 -18.40 0.76 -14.11
N ASN A 49 -18.32 1.82 -14.94
CA ASN A 49 -17.05 2.40 -15.38
C ASN A 49 -16.17 2.93 -14.22
N GLY A 50 -16.76 3.63 -13.26
CA GLY A 50 -16.01 4.20 -12.14
C GLY A 50 -15.35 3.12 -11.28
N GLN A 51 -16.15 2.17 -10.80
CA GLN A 51 -15.66 1.08 -9.96
C GLN A 51 -14.73 0.12 -10.70
N THR A 52 -14.91 -0.06 -12.02
CA THR A 52 -14.00 -0.85 -12.85
C THR A 52 -12.59 -0.22 -12.86
N THR A 53 -12.51 1.10 -12.98
CA THR A 53 -11.24 1.83 -12.92
C THR A 53 -10.57 1.69 -11.55
N ASP A 54 -11.32 1.75 -10.46
CA ASP A 54 -10.79 1.60 -9.11
C ASP A 54 -10.20 0.21 -8.87
N ILE A 55 -10.91 -0.85 -9.31
CA ILE A 55 -10.39 -2.23 -9.24
C ILE A 55 -9.13 -2.40 -10.09
N MET A 56 -9.07 -1.79 -11.28
CA MET A 56 -7.88 -1.86 -12.12
C MET A 56 -6.67 -1.28 -11.42
N LYS A 57 -6.81 -0.12 -10.76
CA LYS A 57 -5.73 0.49 -9.98
C LYS A 57 -5.28 -0.40 -8.80
N ILE A 58 -6.24 -1.00 -8.09
CA ILE A 58 -5.93 -1.94 -7.01
C ILE A 58 -5.16 -3.15 -7.55
N LEU A 59 -5.56 -3.72 -8.68
CA LEU A 59 -4.86 -4.84 -9.31
C LEU A 59 -3.46 -4.46 -9.80
N ASP A 60 -3.30 -3.26 -10.39
CA ASP A 60 -1.98 -2.76 -10.80
C ASP A 60 -1.04 -2.64 -9.60
N GLU A 61 -1.56 -2.18 -8.46
CA GLU A 61 -0.79 -2.08 -7.24
C GLU A 61 -0.46 -3.45 -6.63
N MET A 62 -1.42 -4.38 -6.61
CA MET A 62 -1.17 -5.76 -6.19
C MET A 62 -0.07 -6.41 -7.03
N LEU A 63 -0.07 -6.18 -8.35
CA LEU A 63 0.99 -6.66 -9.25
C LEU A 63 2.34 -6.04 -8.90
N SER A 64 2.39 -4.73 -8.69
CA SER A 64 3.60 -4.02 -8.29
C SER A 64 4.16 -4.52 -6.96
N MET A 65 3.31 -4.77 -5.95
CA MET A 65 3.70 -5.39 -4.67
C MET A 65 4.28 -6.78 -4.88
N ALA A 66 3.62 -7.62 -5.71
CA ALA A 66 4.10 -8.96 -6.03
C ALA A 66 5.46 -8.93 -6.77
N GLU A 67 5.70 -7.92 -7.63
CA GLU A 67 6.98 -7.70 -8.29
C GLU A 67 8.11 -7.36 -7.31
N ARG A 68 7.80 -6.63 -6.26
CA ARG A 68 8.74 -6.33 -5.17
C ARG A 68 8.94 -7.50 -4.20
N GLY A 69 8.23 -8.64 -4.40
CA GLY A 69 8.27 -9.80 -3.52
C GLY A 69 7.54 -9.59 -2.18
N GLU A 70 6.63 -8.60 -2.12
CA GLU A 70 5.83 -8.32 -0.93
C GLU A 70 4.66 -9.30 -0.81
N ILE A 71 4.32 -9.66 0.43
CA ILE A 71 3.12 -10.47 0.71
C ILE A 71 1.93 -9.53 0.77
N ILE A 72 0.91 -9.78 -0.05
CA ILE A 72 -0.32 -8.99 -0.12
C ILE A 72 -1.31 -9.51 0.93
N GLU A 73 -1.57 -8.71 1.95
CA GLU A 73 -2.53 -9.04 3.02
C GLU A 73 -3.88 -8.37 2.75
N ILE A 74 -4.95 -8.88 3.39
CA ILE A 74 -6.31 -8.30 3.27
C ILE A 74 -6.32 -6.85 3.77
N GLU A 75 -5.49 -6.52 4.75
CA GLU A 75 -5.30 -5.17 5.29
C GLU A 75 -4.84 -4.18 4.22
N ASP A 76 -3.99 -4.60 3.31
CA ASP A 76 -3.54 -3.77 2.17
C ASP A 76 -4.70 -3.46 1.24
N LEU A 77 -5.52 -4.47 0.93
CA LEU A 77 -6.71 -4.31 0.10
C LEU A 77 -7.76 -3.41 0.76
N LYS A 78 -7.93 -3.51 2.09
CA LYS A 78 -8.80 -2.60 2.85
C LYS A 78 -8.31 -1.16 2.75
N LEU A 79 -7.01 -0.96 2.82
CA LEU A 79 -6.39 0.35 2.69
C LEU A 79 -6.64 0.90 1.27
N MET A 80 -6.23 0.19 0.24
CA MET A 80 -6.39 0.58 -1.17
C MET A 80 -7.85 0.85 -1.55
N SER A 81 -8.79 0.03 -1.09
CA SER A 81 -10.21 0.15 -1.43
C SER A 81 -10.97 1.26 -0.69
N ASN A 82 -10.38 1.89 0.33
CA ASN A 82 -10.97 2.98 1.10
C ASN A 82 -10.34 4.35 0.81
N ILE A 83 -9.36 4.40 -0.06
CA ILE A 83 -8.69 5.64 -0.49
C ILE A 83 -9.26 6.08 -1.83
N GLU A 84 -9.43 7.39 -2.01
CA GLU A 84 -9.83 7.94 -3.30
C GLU A 84 -8.81 7.58 -4.38
N SER A 85 -9.29 7.29 -5.58
CA SER A 85 -8.52 6.73 -6.69
C SER A 85 -7.23 7.47 -7.09
N LYS A 86 -7.03 8.69 -6.59
CA LYS A 86 -5.83 9.51 -6.88
C LYS A 86 -4.61 9.14 -6.04
N ASP A 87 -4.83 8.49 -4.89
CA ASP A 87 -3.78 8.26 -3.89
C ASP A 87 -3.30 6.80 -3.82
N ILE A 88 -3.92 5.89 -4.58
CA ILE A 88 -3.59 4.45 -4.52
C ILE A 88 -2.13 4.19 -4.90
N SER A 89 -1.59 4.90 -5.91
CA SER A 89 -0.20 4.74 -6.35
C SER A 89 0.83 5.28 -5.33
N ASN A 90 0.40 6.19 -4.44
CA ASN A 90 1.26 6.74 -3.39
C ASN A 90 1.35 5.83 -2.16
N ILE A 91 0.39 4.90 -1.99
CA ILE A 91 0.30 4.04 -0.82
C ILE A 91 1.45 3.04 -0.75
N SER A 92 1.83 2.47 -1.87
CA SER A 92 2.81 1.38 -1.94
C SER A 92 4.22 1.81 -1.63
N SER A 93 4.58 3.03 -2.04
CA SER A 93 5.86 3.63 -1.67
C SER A 93 5.86 4.22 -0.25
N SER A 94 4.67 4.56 0.29
CA SER A 94 4.51 5.26 1.57
C SER A 94 3.99 4.38 2.71
N ASN A 95 3.47 3.16 2.43
CA ASN A 95 2.92 2.25 3.45
C ASN A 95 3.97 1.67 4.38
N ASN A 96 5.22 1.72 3.99
CA ASN A 96 6.33 1.21 4.77
C ASN A 96 7.18 2.36 5.29
N ILE A 97 7.17 2.57 6.61
CA ILE A 97 8.21 3.40 7.24
C ILE A 97 9.49 2.56 7.19
N SER A 98 10.32 2.80 6.17
CA SER A 98 11.63 2.15 6.07
C SER A 98 12.59 2.84 7.03
N ILE A 99 13.15 2.07 7.95
CA ILE A 99 14.22 2.50 8.87
C ILE A 99 15.48 1.77 8.44
N ILE A 100 16.56 2.49 8.20
CA ILE A 100 17.84 1.91 7.79
C ILE A 100 18.28 0.85 8.82
N GLY A 101 18.54 -0.38 8.35
CA GLY A 101 18.97 -1.48 9.20
C GLY A 101 17.87 -2.19 9.99
N SER A 102 16.60 -1.81 9.81
CA SER A 102 15.46 -2.40 10.50
C SER A 102 14.38 -2.89 9.52
N LYS A 103 13.53 -3.82 10.01
CA LYS A 103 12.37 -4.27 9.24
C LYS A 103 11.41 -3.10 9.03
N ALA A 104 10.94 -2.93 7.79
CA ALA A 104 9.97 -1.90 7.46
C ALA A 104 8.69 -2.02 8.31
N ILE A 105 8.21 -0.90 8.85
CA ILE A 105 6.99 -0.83 9.64
C ILE A 105 5.83 -0.56 8.69
N LYS A 106 4.89 -1.50 8.63
CA LYS A 106 3.73 -1.46 7.75
C LYS A 106 2.57 -0.72 8.40
N VAL A 107 1.97 0.20 7.66
CA VAL A 107 0.76 0.93 8.05
C VAL A 107 -0.45 0.03 7.87
N LYS A 108 -1.35 -0.05 8.86
CA LYS A 108 -2.45 -1.01 8.89
C LYS A 108 -3.81 -0.45 8.43
N ASN A 109 -3.95 0.87 8.35
CA ASN A 109 -5.21 1.51 7.95
C ASN A 109 -5.00 2.96 7.47
N VAL A 110 -6.02 3.49 6.78
CA VAL A 110 -6.03 4.85 6.20
C VAL A 110 -5.73 5.95 7.22
N THR A 111 -6.22 5.80 8.45
CA THR A 111 -6.01 6.80 9.51
C THR A 111 -4.55 6.86 9.93
N GLN A 112 -3.89 5.70 10.05
CA GLN A 112 -2.46 5.61 10.32
C GLN A 112 -1.64 6.19 9.17
N PHE A 113 -2.03 5.91 7.91
CA PHE A 113 -1.40 6.48 6.73
C PHE A 113 -1.46 8.01 6.74
N LYS A 114 -2.65 8.58 6.88
CA LYS A 114 -2.85 10.03 6.98
C LYS A 114 -2.09 10.66 8.15
N TYR A 115 -1.98 9.94 9.28
CA TYR A 115 -1.22 10.41 10.43
C TYR A 115 0.27 10.54 10.11
N ILE A 116 0.86 9.57 9.44
CA ILE A 116 2.27 9.62 9.01
C ILE A 116 2.48 10.73 7.97
N GLU A 117 1.61 10.81 6.97
CA GLU A 117 1.63 11.88 5.96
C GLU A 117 1.57 13.27 6.62
N THR A 118 0.71 13.41 7.64
CA THR A 118 0.61 14.67 8.40
C THR A 118 1.90 14.96 9.18
N ILE A 119 2.53 13.96 9.81
CA ILE A 119 3.82 14.12 10.50
C ILE A 119 4.91 14.59 9.52
N GLU A 120 4.97 13.99 8.33
CA GLU A 120 6.00 14.31 7.32
C GLU A 120 5.84 15.70 6.71
N ASN A 121 4.60 16.20 6.62
CA ASN A 121 4.29 17.48 5.94
C ASN A 121 3.99 18.65 6.90
N SER A 122 4.05 18.46 8.22
CA SER A 122 3.68 19.48 9.19
C SER A 122 4.79 19.71 10.23
N THR A 123 4.98 20.96 10.62
CA THR A 123 5.94 21.32 11.68
C THR A 123 5.52 20.78 13.05
N ILE A 124 4.21 20.75 13.33
CA ILE A 124 3.63 20.24 14.58
C ILE A 124 2.42 19.39 14.24
N THR A 125 2.34 18.19 14.81
CA THR A 125 1.22 17.25 14.63
C THR A 125 0.68 16.78 15.97
N PHE A 126 -0.64 16.83 16.16
CA PHE A 126 -1.33 16.31 17.34
C PHE A 126 -2.04 15.01 17.01
N GLY A 127 -1.62 13.89 17.60
CA GLY A 127 -2.27 12.59 17.46
C GLY A 127 -3.31 12.35 18.55
N ILE A 128 -4.61 12.53 18.25
CA ILE A 128 -5.72 12.32 19.19
C ILE A 128 -6.47 11.04 18.81
N GLY A 129 -6.83 10.22 19.79
CA GLY A 129 -7.62 9.00 19.57
C GLY A 129 -7.48 7.98 20.71
N PRO A 130 -8.20 6.85 20.64
CA PRO A 130 -8.21 5.80 21.66
C PRO A 130 -6.83 5.20 21.91
N ALA A 131 -6.63 4.62 23.10
CA ALA A 131 -5.42 3.86 23.41
C ALA A 131 -5.26 2.64 22.47
N GLY A 132 -4.03 2.17 22.26
CA GLY A 132 -3.74 0.98 21.45
C GLY A 132 -3.82 1.14 19.93
N THR A 133 -4.11 2.33 19.40
CA THR A 133 -4.22 2.57 17.94
C THR A 133 -2.88 2.81 17.24
N GLY A 134 -1.76 2.69 17.95
CA GLY A 134 -0.40 2.82 17.38
C GLY A 134 0.13 4.25 17.24
N LYS A 135 -0.53 5.28 17.79
CA LYS A 135 -0.12 6.69 17.64
C LYS A 135 1.33 6.94 18.03
N THR A 136 1.70 6.61 19.27
CA THR A 136 3.05 6.80 19.78
C THR A 136 4.07 5.96 19.02
N PHE A 137 3.73 4.72 18.70
CA PHE A 137 4.59 3.83 17.92
C PHE A 137 4.92 4.42 16.54
N LEU A 138 3.92 4.90 15.81
CA LEU A 138 4.10 5.49 14.49
C LEU A 138 4.83 6.84 14.55
N ALA A 139 4.56 7.67 15.58
CA ALA A 139 5.29 8.92 15.78
C ALA A 139 6.78 8.68 16.02
N VAL A 140 7.12 7.71 16.88
CA VAL A 140 8.53 7.34 17.15
C VAL A 140 9.18 6.75 15.89
N ALA A 141 8.47 5.88 15.16
CA ALA A 141 8.97 5.30 13.91
C ALA A 141 9.27 6.39 12.86
N SER A 142 8.37 7.37 12.70
CA SER A 142 8.57 8.52 11.80
C SER A 142 9.76 9.38 12.25
N ALA A 143 9.90 9.64 13.55
CA ALA A 143 11.02 10.39 14.08
C ALA A 143 12.37 9.69 13.84
N VAL A 144 12.43 8.37 14.04
CA VAL A 144 13.65 7.57 13.78
C VAL A 144 13.97 7.58 12.29
N LYS A 145 12.97 7.44 11.40
CA LYS A 145 13.17 7.57 9.94
C LYS A 145 13.79 8.91 9.57
N MET A 146 13.23 10.02 10.08
CA MET A 146 13.71 11.37 9.80
C MET A 146 15.14 11.56 10.32
N TYR A 147 15.43 11.10 11.54
CA TYR A 147 16.76 11.18 12.16
C TYR A 147 17.80 10.39 11.37
N THR A 148 17.51 9.17 10.96
CA THR A 148 18.43 8.35 10.15
C THR A 148 18.66 8.93 8.77
N CYS A 149 17.64 9.52 8.12
CA CYS A 149 17.82 10.23 6.87
C CYS A 149 18.73 11.47 7.01
N LEU A 150 18.59 12.22 8.11
CA LEU A 150 19.42 13.40 8.37
C LEU A 150 20.88 13.02 8.64
N LEU A 151 21.15 11.96 9.39
CA LEU A 151 22.52 11.46 9.60
C LEU A 151 23.17 11.04 8.29
N TYR A 152 22.46 10.31 7.43
CA TYR A 152 22.99 9.87 6.15
C TYR A 152 23.29 11.02 5.18
N THR A 153 22.51 12.11 5.22
CA THR A 153 22.76 13.29 4.39
C THR A 153 23.90 14.15 4.92
N SER A 154 24.14 14.18 6.26
CA SER A 154 25.27 14.91 6.85
C SER A 154 26.62 14.24 6.57
N ASP A 155 26.69 12.90 6.63
CA ASP A 155 27.92 12.16 6.32
C ASP A 155 28.32 12.28 4.82
N ALA A 156 27.32 12.36 3.91
CA ALA A 156 27.57 12.58 2.50
C ALA A 156 28.04 14.01 2.16
N ALA A 157 27.84 14.97 3.03
CA ALA A 157 28.27 16.36 2.85
C ALA A 157 29.74 16.60 3.28
N ASP A 158 30.26 15.78 4.20
CA ASP A 158 31.65 15.90 4.69
C ASP A 158 32.69 15.28 3.73
N ASP A 159 32.29 14.40 2.81
CA ASP A 159 33.21 13.78 1.83
C ASP A 159 33.59 14.68 0.64
N ASN A 160 33.09 15.92 0.58
CA ASN A 160 33.37 16.86 -0.53
C ASN A 160 34.25 18.09 -0.12
N VAL A 161 34.98 18.01 0.98
CA VAL A 161 35.96 19.03 1.36
C VAL A 161 37.36 18.40 1.37
N GLY A 162 37.91 18.28 0.18
CA GLY A 162 39.28 17.86 -0.06
C GLY A 162 39.81 18.51 -1.34
#